data_d3ff50d3ae2ec279c0b1f1c735efa88d
#
_entry.id   d3ff50d3ae2ec279c0b1f1c735efa88d
#
_cell.length_a   1.000
_cell.length_b   1.000
_cell.length_c   1.000
_cell.angle_alpha   90.00
_cell.angle_beta   90.00
_cell.angle_gamma   90.00
#
_symmetry.space_group_name_H-M   'P 1'
#
loop_
_entity.id
_entity.type
_entity.pdbx_description
1 polymer ?
#
loop_
_entity_poly.entity_id
_entity_poly.type
_entity_poly.pdbx_seq_one_letter_code
_entity_poly.pdbx_strand_id
1 'polypeptide(L)'
;MELTVATILVTFAGVFLICFMKGAFGGGFSIVGIPLLSMVMDPVTAGGLLAPLFIAMDLFALRYWKPSTWSKPDLFALLPGLVTGIGFGYLLFRFLDHRAIAIAMAAITLIFVALWLIAGAEVTTRPRSTPKAITAGIASGVTTMVAHSGGPPLAMYLLPLGLSKDVYAGTTSLFFTVGNATKAVPWLLLVKPTGNVWTLMALCVLAIPAGVWAGWRLHGSLDQRQIYRLCYGLLVVTALKLLWDGVSGYLV
;
A
#
# COMPACT_ATOMS: atom_id res chain seq x y z
N MET A 1 -17.40 -17.18 7.31
CA MET A 1 -17.93 -15.89 6.84
C MET A 1 -19.15 -16.17 5.97
N GLU A 2 -20.27 -15.48 6.20
CA GLU A 2 -21.47 -15.58 5.40
C GLU A 2 -21.42 -14.56 4.24
N LEU A 3 -21.92 -14.99 3.06
CA LEU A 3 -22.04 -14.13 1.90
C LEU A 3 -23.37 -13.36 1.94
N THR A 4 -23.44 -12.36 2.82
CA THR A 4 -24.59 -11.45 2.83
C THR A 4 -24.42 -10.36 1.77
N VAL A 5 -25.53 -9.73 1.35
CA VAL A 5 -25.49 -8.59 0.43
C VAL A 5 -24.60 -7.46 0.98
N ALA A 6 -24.66 -7.20 2.28
CA ALA A 6 -23.82 -6.20 2.93
C ALA A 6 -22.32 -6.58 2.83
N THR A 7 -21.96 -7.84 3.08
CA THR A 7 -20.58 -8.32 2.93
C THR A 7 -20.06 -8.12 1.51
N ILE A 8 -20.87 -8.44 0.49
CA ILE A 8 -20.49 -8.27 -0.91
C ILE A 8 -20.30 -6.81 -1.27
N LEU A 9 -21.26 -5.94 -0.92
CA LEU A 9 -21.21 -4.51 -1.28
C LEU A 9 -20.05 -3.79 -0.58
N VAL A 10 -19.85 -4.02 0.71
CA VAL A 10 -18.78 -3.37 1.48
C VAL A 10 -17.40 -3.84 1.00
N THR A 11 -17.23 -5.15 0.75
CA THR A 11 -15.97 -5.67 0.21
C THR A 11 -15.70 -5.13 -1.19
N PHE A 12 -16.71 -5.10 -2.05
CA PHE A 12 -16.59 -4.54 -3.39
C PHE A 12 -16.17 -3.06 -3.36
N ALA A 13 -16.79 -2.26 -2.49
CA ALA A 13 -16.43 -0.85 -2.30
C ALA A 13 -14.99 -0.68 -1.79
N GLY A 14 -14.56 -1.50 -0.82
CA GLY A 14 -13.19 -1.48 -0.31
C GLY A 14 -12.17 -1.86 -1.39
N VAL A 15 -12.45 -2.90 -2.16
CA VAL A 15 -11.61 -3.33 -3.30
C VAL A 15 -11.58 -2.25 -4.38
N PHE A 16 -12.71 -1.65 -4.71
CA PHE A 16 -12.78 -0.52 -5.66
C PHE A 16 -11.90 0.64 -5.19
N LEU A 17 -11.99 1.03 -3.91
CA LEU A 17 -11.18 2.11 -3.34
C LEU A 17 -9.68 1.78 -3.41
N ILE A 18 -9.28 0.53 -3.11
CA ILE A 18 -7.89 0.10 -3.25
C ILE A 18 -7.43 0.21 -4.71
N CYS A 19 -8.26 -0.24 -5.66
CA CYS A 19 -7.96 -0.14 -7.10
C CYS A 19 -7.83 1.32 -7.54
N PHE A 20 -8.73 2.18 -7.06
CA PHE A 20 -8.68 3.62 -7.31
C PHE A 20 -7.36 4.23 -6.82
N MET A 21 -6.91 3.89 -5.60
CA MET A 21 -5.62 4.34 -5.06
C MET A 21 -4.43 3.83 -5.90
N LYS A 22 -4.50 2.60 -6.41
CA LYS A 22 -3.48 2.06 -7.32
C LYS A 22 -3.44 2.82 -8.65
N GLY A 23 -4.58 3.17 -9.20
CA GLY A 23 -4.67 4.00 -10.40
C GLY A 23 -4.16 5.42 -10.19
N ALA A 24 -4.52 6.05 -9.07
CA ALA A 24 -4.19 7.46 -8.81
C ALA A 24 -2.74 7.68 -8.34
N PHE A 25 -2.19 6.77 -7.52
CA PHE A 25 -0.92 6.99 -6.81
C PHE A 25 0.06 5.82 -6.94
N GLY A 26 -0.22 4.84 -7.80
CA GLY A 26 0.61 3.64 -7.96
C GLY A 26 0.48 2.61 -6.85
N GLY A 27 -0.41 2.78 -5.86
CA GLY A 27 -0.75 1.76 -4.87
C GLY A 27 -0.22 1.97 -3.46
N GLY A 28 0.65 2.94 -3.22
CA GLY A 28 1.25 3.15 -1.88
C GLY A 28 0.26 3.46 -0.74
N PHE A 29 -0.95 3.89 -1.07
CA PHE A 29 -2.02 4.26 -0.13
C PHE A 29 -3.21 3.29 -0.13
N SER A 30 -3.03 2.07 -0.61
CA SER A 30 -4.09 1.05 -0.66
C SER A 30 -4.67 0.68 0.71
N ILE A 31 -3.92 0.94 1.79
CA ILE A 31 -4.37 0.73 3.17
C ILE A 31 -5.65 1.49 3.50
N VAL A 32 -5.95 2.59 2.82
CA VAL A 32 -7.18 3.39 3.06
C VAL A 32 -8.46 2.57 2.79
N GLY A 33 -8.40 1.55 1.93
CA GLY A 33 -9.53 0.66 1.65
C GLY A 33 -9.73 -0.47 2.68
N ILE A 34 -8.70 -0.81 3.47
CA ILE A 34 -8.75 -1.94 4.41
C ILE A 34 -9.80 -1.77 5.52
N PRO A 35 -10.02 -0.57 6.10
CA PRO A 35 -11.07 -0.38 7.11
C PRO A 35 -12.45 -0.84 6.66
N LEU A 36 -12.79 -0.65 5.39
CA LEU A 36 -14.07 -1.11 4.87
C LEU A 36 -14.19 -2.63 4.94
N LEU A 37 -13.13 -3.36 4.58
CA LEU A 37 -13.13 -4.81 4.68
C LEU A 37 -13.24 -5.26 6.14
N SER A 38 -12.58 -4.55 7.05
CA SER A 38 -12.61 -4.87 8.49
C SER A 38 -13.98 -4.69 9.15
N MET A 39 -14.94 -4.01 8.48
CA MET A 39 -16.33 -3.91 8.95
C MET A 39 -17.11 -5.22 8.76
N VAL A 40 -16.69 -6.09 7.87
CA VAL A 40 -17.46 -7.28 7.46
C VAL A 40 -16.67 -8.60 7.57
N MET A 41 -15.37 -8.52 7.85
CA MET A 41 -14.52 -9.71 8.06
C MET A 41 -13.32 -9.38 8.96
N ASP A 42 -12.75 -10.41 9.59
CA ASP A 42 -11.53 -10.26 10.38
C ASP A 42 -10.31 -9.92 9.50
N PRO A 43 -9.27 -9.28 10.07
CA PRO A 43 -8.10 -8.81 9.32
C PRO A 43 -7.32 -9.93 8.61
N VAL A 44 -7.32 -11.15 9.15
CA VAL A 44 -6.59 -12.28 8.57
C VAL A 44 -7.31 -12.77 7.31
N THR A 45 -8.65 -12.91 7.39
CA THR A 45 -9.49 -13.22 6.22
C THR A 45 -9.38 -12.13 5.15
N ALA A 46 -9.41 -10.84 5.54
CA ALA A 46 -9.23 -9.73 4.62
C ALA A 46 -7.86 -9.78 3.91
N GLY A 47 -6.78 -10.07 4.65
CA GLY A 47 -5.44 -10.25 4.10
C GLY A 47 -5.35 -11.40 3.10
N GLY A 48 -5.95 -12.54 3.44
CA GLY A 48 -6.02 -13.71 2.56
C GLY A 48 -6.85 -13.45 1.28
N LEU A 49 -7.94 -12.68 1.37
CA LEU A 49 -8.72 -12.23 0.23
C LEU A 49 -7.94 -11.27 -0.67
N LEU A 50 -7.25 -10.31 -0.06
CA LEU A 50 -6.54 -9.26 -0.80
C LEU A 50 -5.25 -9.78 -1.47
N ALA A 51 -4.57 -10.78 -0.91
CA ALA A 51 -3.27 -11.21 -1.40
C ALA A 51 -3.30 -11.63 -2.90
N PRO A 52 -4.22 -12.49 -3.38
CA PRO A 52 -4.34 -12.80 -4.81
C PRO A 52 -4.91 -11.62 -5.62
N LEU A 53 -5.87 -10.86 -5.05
CA LEU A 53 -6.47 -9.73 -5.74
C LEU A 53 -5.47 -8.62 -6.01
N PHE A 54 -4.49 -8.39 -5.12
CA PHE A 54 -3.43 -7.42 -5.35
C PHE A 54 -2.64 -7.72 -6.62
N ILE A 55 -2.37 -8.99 -6.94
CA ILE A 55 -1.67 -9.35 -8.18
C ILE A 55 -2.52 -8.93 -9.39
N ALA A 56 -3.80 -9.26 -9.40
CA ALA A 56 -4.70 -8.89 -10.50
C ALA A 56 -4.81 -7.36 -10.64
N MET A 57 -4.94 -6.63 -9.51
CA MET A 57 -4.97 -5.17 -9.49
C MET A 57 -3.68 -4.56 -10.04
N ASP A 58 -2.52 -5.10 -9.66
CA ASP A 58 -1.23 -4.60 -10.08
C ASP A 58 -0.98 -4.85 -11.57
N LEU A 59 -1.27 -6.05 -12.07
CA LEU A 59 -1.16 -6.37 -13.49
C LEU A 59 -2.06 -5.44 -14.33
N PHE A 60 -3.25 -5.10 -13.82
CA PHE A 60 -4.11 -4.16 -14.51
C PHE A 60 -3.58 -2.72 -14.42
N ALA A 61 -3.04 -2.30 -13.27
CA ALA A 61 -2.46 -0.96 -13.10
C ALA A 61 -1.23 -0.74 -13.98
N LEU A 62 -0.41 -1.78 -14.23
CA LEU A 62 0.75 -1.69 -15.13
C LEU A 62 0.40 -1.39 -16.59
N ARG A 63 -0.88 -1.53 -17.00
CA ARG A 63 -1.33 -1.04 -18.33
C ARG A 63 -1.24 0.48 -18.45
N TYR A 64 -1.39 1.18 -17.34
CA TYR A 64 -1.33 2.64 -17.25
C TYR A 64 0.06 3.11 -16.83
N TRP A 65 0.69 2.45 -15.88
CA TRP A 65 2.03 2.75 -15.35
C TRP A 65 3.11 2.01 -16.12
N LYS A 66 3.36 2.49 -17.34
CA LYS A 66 4.28 1.86 -18.30
C LYS A 66 5.75 1.97 -17.85
N PRO A 67 6.68 1.16 -18.42
CA PRO A 67 8.11 1.21 -18.11
C PRO A 67 8.77 2.59 -18.27
N SER A 68 8.20 3.46 -19.11
CA SER A 68 8.64 4.85 -19.28
C SER A 68 8.42 5.72 -18.03
N THR A 69 7.52 5.31 -17.13
CA THR A 69 7.22 6.00 -15.86
C THR A 69 7.98 5.41 -14.66
N TRP A 70 8.95 4.52 -14.86
CA TRP A 70 9.68 3.88 -13.79
C TRP A 70 11.04 4.53 -13.55
N SER A 71 11.33 4.91 -12.32
CA SER A 71 12.68 5.28 -11.90
C SER A 71 13.51 4.03 -11.67
N LYS A 72 14.16 3.54 -12.74
CA LYS A 72 14.99 2.33 -12.67
C LYS A 72 16.06 2.40 -11.57
N PRO A 73 16.83 3.52 -11.41
CA PRO A 73 17.85 3.59 -10.36
C PRO A 73 17.28 3.37 -8.95
N ASP A 74 16.10 3.97 -8.67
CA ASP A 74 15.47 3.84 -7.36
C ASP A 74 14.91 2.42 -7.16
N LEU A 75 14.33 1.81 -8.20
CA LEU A 75 13.83 0.44 -8.14
C LEU A 75 14.95 -0.58 -7.89
N PHE A 76 16.10 -0.44 -8.56
CA PHE A 76 17.23 -1.34 -8.34
C PHE A 76 17.74 -1.33 -6.90
N ALA A 77 17.64 -0.19 -6.21
CA ALA A 77 18.02 -0.08 -4.80
C ALA A 77 16.89 -0.52 -3.84
N LEU A 78 15.63 -0.24 -4.17
CA LEU A 78 14.46 -0.53 -3.34
C LEU A 78 14.06 -2.01 -3.34
N LEU A 79 14.07 -2.67 -4.52
CA LEU A 79 13.52 -4.02 -4.69
C LEU A 79 14.28 -5.11 -3.90
N PRO A 80 15.62 -5.13 -3.84
CA PRO A 80 16.32 -6.07 -2.98
C PRO A 80 15.93 -5.92 -1.51
N GLY A 81 15.81 -4.66 -1.04
CA GLY A 81 15.35 -4.36 0.31
C GLY A 81 13.91 -4.85 0.54
N LEU A 82 13.01 -4.63 -0.41
CA LEU A 82 11.62 -5.08 -0.34
C LEU A 82 11.51 -6.60 -0.16
N VAL A 83 12.19 -7.37 -1.02
CA VAL A 83 12.15 -8.84 -0.98
C VAL A 83 12.73 -9.35 0.33
N THR A 84 13.87 -8.80 0.75
CA THR A 84 14.50 -9.11 2.05
C THR A 84 13.56 -8.79 3.21
N GLY A 85 12.93 -7.61 3.19
CA GLY A 85 11.97 -7.18 4.21
C GLY A 85 10.72 -8.07 4.27
N ILE A 86 10.18 -8.52 3.13
CA ILE A 86 9.08 -9.49 3.09
C ILE A 86 9.50 -10.82 3.72
N GLY A 87 10.70 -11.30 3.41
CA GLY A 87 11.26 -12.52 4.00
C GLY A 87 11.37 -12.42 5.52
N PHE A 88 11.95 -11.32 6.03
CA PHE A 88 11.99 -11.04 7.48
C PHE A 88 10.61 -10.92 8.09
N GLY A 89 9.69 -10.18 7.46
CA GLY A 89 8.31 -10.04 7.92
C GLY A 89 7.60 -11.38 8.02
N TYR A 90 7.81 -12.29 7.08
CA TYR A 90 7.23 -13.64 7.12
C TYR A 90 7.82 -14.49 8.27
N LEU A 91 9.15 -14.49 8.43
CA LEU A 91 9.80 -15.25 9.51
C LEU A 91 9.38 -14.75 10.89
N LEU A 92 9.24 -13.43 11.03
CA LEU A 92 8.89 -12.79 12.29
C LEU A 92 7.38 -12.69 12.53
N PHE A 93 6.56 -13.02 11.54
CA PHE A 93 5.09 -12.87 11.60
C PHE A 93 4.46 -13.47 12.87
N ARG A 94 5.03 -14.56 13.40
CA ARG A 94 4.58 -15.22 14.62
C ARG A 94 5.03 -14.54 15.91
N PHE A 95 6.06 -13.69 15.85
CA PHE A 95 6.72 -13.08 17.01
C PHE A 95 6.49 -11.57 17.08
N LEU A 96 6.13 -10.93 15.97
CA LEU A 96 5.92 -9.50 15.93
C LEU A 96 4.54 -9.14 16.49
N ASP A 97 4.53 -8.24 17.45
CA ASP A 97 3.30 -7.57 17.86
C ASP A 97 2.88 -6.58 16.76
N HIS A 98 1.85 -6.95 16.03
CA HIS A 98 1.29 -6.14 14.93
C HIS A 98 0.87 -4.73 15.39
N ARG A 99 0.46 -4.60 16.65
CA ARG A 99 0.02 -3.34 17.26
C ARG A 99 1.22 -2.42 17.51
N ALA A 100 2.28 -2.95 18.09
CA ALA A 100 3.52 -2.20 18.32
C ALA A 100 4.13 -1.70 17.00
N ILE A 101 4.11 -2.54 15.94
CA ILE A 101 4.57 -2.14 14.61
C ILE A 101 3.68 -1.02 14.05
N ALA A 102 2.35 -1.13 14.17
CA ALA A 102 1.43 -0.11 13.69
C ALA A 102 1.67 1.23 14.39
N ILE A 103 1.85 1.25 15.71
CA ILE A 103 2.16 2.45 16.50
C ILE A 103 3.49 3.05 16.08
N ALA A 104 4.54 2.25 15.97
CA ALA A 104 5.87 2.72 15.57
C ALA A 104 5.83 3.34 14.16
N MET A 105 5.16 2.70 13.22
CA MET A 105 4.99 3.22 11.85
C MET A 105 4.16 4.50 11.82
N ALA A 106 3.11 4.59 12.65
CA ALA A 106 2.32 5.82 12.78
C ALA A 106 3.19 6.98 13.30
N ALA A 107 3.94 6.76 14.37
CA ALA A 107 4.81 7.77 14.96
C ALA A 107 5.87 8.27 13.96
N ILE A 108 6.58 7.36 13.29
CA ILE A 108 7.61 7.70 12.28
C ILE A 108 6.98 8.49 11.13
N THR A 109 5.81 8.06 10.64
CA THR A 109 5.13 8.73 9.52
C THR A 109 4.63 10.13 9.91
N LEU A 110 4.07 10.30 11.11
CA LEU A 110 3.62 11.60 11.60
C LEU A 110 4.80 12.57 11.81
N ILE A 111 5.92 12.10 12.36
CA ILE A 111 7.13 12.89 12.49
C ILE A 111 7.64 13.36 11.11
N PHE A 112 7.65 12.45 10.12
CA PHE A 112 8.06 12.78 8.75
C PHE A 112 7.17 13.88 8.14
N VAL A 113 5.84 13.75 8.28
CA VAL A 113 4.89 14.74 7.77
C VAL A 113 5.01 16.07 8.51
N ALA A 114 5.19 16.05 9.84
CA ALA A 114 5.40 17.25 10.63
C ALA A 114 6.65 18.01 10.19
N LEU A 115 7.78 17.32 9.99
CA LEU A 115 9.02 17.91 9.48
C LEU A 115 8.84 18.52 8.08
N TRP A 116 8.04 17.89 7.20
CA TRP A 116 7.72 18.44 5.90
C TRP A 116 6.87 19.72 5.99
N LEU A 117 5.90 19.77 6.92
CA LEU A 117 5.07 20.96 7.15
C LEU A 117 5.90 22.11 7.71
N ILE A 118 6.79 21.85 8.69
CA ILE A 118 7.69 22.84 9.29
C ILE A 118 8.66 23.39 8.24
N ALA A 119 9.12 22.57 7.29
CA ALA A 119 9.96 22.99 6.17
C ALA A 119 9.23 23.81 5.10
N GLY A 120 8.00 24.23 5.32
CA GLY A 120 7.21 25.09 4.43
C GLY A 120 6.37 24.32 3.39
N ALA A 121 6.20 23.01 3.55
CA ALA A 121 5.41 22.15 2.67
C ALA A 121 5.82 22.23 1.18
N GLU A 122 7.08 22.54 0.91
CA GLU A 122 7.63 22.60 -0.43
C GLU A 122 8.09 21.22 -0.92
N VAL A 123 8.05 21.03 -2.24
CA VAL A 123 8.64 19.86 -2.89
C VAL A 123 10.16 20.05 -2.90
N THR A 124 10.81 19.60 -1.83
CA THR A 124 12.29 19.63 -1.75
C THR A 124 12.86 18.51 -2.62
N THR A 125 13.85 18.83 -3.44
CA THR A 125 14.62 17.82 -4.17
C THR A 125 15.80 17.38 -3.32
N ARG A 126 15.77 16.15 -2.81
CA ARG A 126 16.91 15.53 -2.13
C ARG A 126 17.64 14.58 -3.07
N PRO A 127 18.98 14.48 -2.95
CA PRO A 127 19.74 13.52 -3.76
C PRO A 127 19.36 12.07 -3.42
N ARG A 128 19.45 11.22 -4.44
CA ARG A 128 19.29 9.76 -4.26
C ARG A 128 20.32 9.21 -3.28
N SER A 129 19.89 8.23 -2.50
CA SER A 129 20.76 7.57 -1.52
C SER A 129 20.43 6.07 -1.50
N THR A 130 21.36 5.26 -1.99
CA THR A 130 21.20 3.80 -2.01
C THR A 130 20.96 3.21 -0.60
N PRO A 131 21.66 3.60 0.46
CA PRO A 131 21.37 3.09 1.80
C PRO A 131 19.95 3.43 2.26
N LYS A 132 19.45 4.66 2.00
CA LYS A 132 18.08 5.06 2.35
C LYS A 132 17.05 4.30 1.51
N ALA A 133 17.32 4.02 0.23
CA ALA A 133 16.44 3.22 -0.60
C ALA A 133 16.33 1.78 -0.07
N ILE A 134 17.46 1.15 0.24
CA ILE A 134 17.48 -0.23 0.78
C ILE A 134 16.71 -0.29 2.11
N THR A 135 16.97 0.65 3.04
CA THR A 135 16.26 0.68 4.33
C THR A 135 14.76 0.93 4.17
N ALA A 136 14.36 1.84 3.26
CA ALA A 136 12.95 2.06 2.92
C ALA A 136 12.31 0.81 2.29
N GLY A 137 13.05 0.12 1.42
CA GLY A 137 12.63 -1.15 0.85
C GLY A 137 12.39 -2.22 1.92
N ILE A 138 13.34 -2.42 2.84
CA ILE A 138 13.22 -3.38 3.96
C ILE A 138 12.02 -3.02 4.84
N ALA A 139 11.91 -1.77 5.27
CA ALA A 139 10.79 -1.31 6.09
C ALA A 139 9.43 -1.50 5.38
N SER A 140 9.35 -1.15 4.08
CA SER A 140 8.17 -1.41 3.26
C SER A 140 7.86 -2.91 3.15
N GLY A 141 8.89 -3.75 2.99
CA GLY A 141 8.75 -5.19 2.90
C GLY A 141 8.17 -5.80 4.18
N VAL A 142 8.74 -5.45 5.33
CA VAL A 142 8.24 -5.90 6.64
C VAL A 142 6.80 -5.44 6.85
N THR A 143 6.53 -4.15 6.69
CA THR A 143 5.21 -3.57 6.98
C THR A 143 4.14 -3.99 5.99
N THR A 144 4.49 -4.23 4.71
CA THR A 144 3.51 -4.78 3.74
C THR A 144 3.22 -6.25 4.00
N MET A 145 4.20 -7.03 4.50
CA MET A 145 3.97 -8.43 4.85
C MET A 145 3.06 -8.55 6.07
N VAL A 146 3.32 -7.74 7.11
CA VAL A 146 2.63 -7.83 8.40
C VAL A 146 1.25 -7.16 8.38
N ALA A 147 1.14 -5.96 7.79
CA ALA A 147 -0.05 -5.10 7.91
C ALA A 147 -0.56 -4.54 6.58
N HIS A 148 -0.11 -5.05 5.44
CA HIS A 148 -0.38 -4.48 4.10
C HIS A 148 -0.10 -2.96 4.00
N SER A 149 0.80 -2.43 4.83
CA SER A 149 1.10 -1.01 5.01
C SER A 149 2.52 -0.63 4.56
N GLY A 150 2.97 -1.11 3.40
CA GLY A 150 4.29 -0.75 2.86
C GLY A 150 4.41 0.66 2.28
N GLY A 151 3.30 1.39 2.17
CA GLY A 151 3.25 2.72 1.52
C GLY A 151 4.07 3.80 2.21
N PRO A 152 3.91 4.02 3.53
CA PRO A 152 4.62 5.08 4.24
C PRO A 152 6.14 5.05 4.09
N PRO A 153 6.86 3.93 4.34
CA PRO A 153 8.32 3.93 4.18
C PRO A 153 8.77 4.22 2.74
N LEU A 154 8.04 3.70 1.74
CA LEU A 154 8.32 3.98 0.34
C LEU A 154 8.12 5.46 0.01
N ALA A 155 7.00 6.05 0.44
CA ALA A 155 6.68 7.46 0.21
C ALA A 155 7.68 8.39 0.90
N MET A 156 8.13 8.06 2.12
CA MET A 156 9.17 8.81 2.85
C MET A 156 10.50 8.85 2.09
N TYR A 157 10.80 7.85 1.27
CA TYR A 157 11.96 7.86 0.39
C TYR A 157 11.68 8.57 -0.93
N LEU A 158 10.58 8.24 -1.63
CA LEU A 158 10.34 8.72 -2.99
C LEU A 158 9.86 10.18 -3.06
N LEU A 159 9.00 10.64 -2.12
CA LEU A 159 8.47 12.01 -2.17
C LEU A 159 9.56 13.09 -2.09
N PRO A 160 10.58 12.98 -1.22
CA PRO A 160 11.66 13.96 -1.18
C PRO A 160 12.57 13.97 -2.41
N LEU A 161 12.48 12.98 -3.32
CA LEU A 161 13.27 12.99 -4.55
C LEU A 161 12.74 13.97 -5.59
N GLY A 162 11.53 14.52 -5.43
CA GLY A 162 10.92 15.46 -6.37
C GLY A 162 10.67 14.85 -7.76
N LEU A 163 10.42 13.55 -7.85
CA LEU A 163 10.11 12.87 -9.11
C LEU A 163 8.86 13.48 -9.75
N SER A 164 8.76 13.44 -11.07
CA SER A 164 7.49 13.79 -11.71
C SER A 164 6.36 12.89 -11.19
N LYS A 165 5.13 13.40 -11.16
CA LYS A 165 3.98 12.65 -10.63
C LYS A 165 3.84 11.27 -11.28
N ASP A 166 4.04 11.19 -12.59
CA ASP A 166 3.95 9.93 -13.34
C ASP A 166 5.08 8.97 -12.98
N VAL A 167 6.31 9.48 -12.80
CA VAL A 167 7.45 8.64 -12.38
C VAL A 167 7.30 8.18 -10.95
N TYR A 168 6.77 9.01 -10.06
CA TYR A 168 6.44 8.61 -8.69
C TYR A 168 5.41 7.47 -8.68
N ALA A 169 4.27 7.65 -9.37
CA ALA A 169 3.19 6.66 -9.38
C ALA A 169 3.60 5.37 -10.09
N GLY A 170 4.30 5.46 -11.23
CA GLY A 170 4.78 4.29 -11.96
C GLY A 170 5.83 3.49 -11.20
N THR A 171 6.78 4.17 -10.53
CA THR A 171 7.79 3.53 -9.68
C THR A 171 7.12 2.82 -8.50
N THR A 172 6.17 3.48 -7.85
CA THR A 172 5.37 2.93 -6.76
C THR A 172 4.57 1.71 -7.21
N SER A 173 3.95 1.78 -8.40
CA SER A 173 3.17 0.68 -8.97
C SER A 173 4.02 -0.58 -9.19
N LEU A 174 5.17 -0.46 -9.87
CA LEU A 174 6.04 -1.61 -10.08
C LEU A 174 6.62 -2.15 -8.77
N PHE A 175 7.02 -1.27 -7.86
CA PHE A 175 7.51 -1.68 -6.54
C PHE A 175 6.49 -2.57 -5.82
N PHE A 176 5.22 -2.15 -5.76
CA PHE A 176 4.18 -2.96 -5.13
C PHE A 176 3.76 -4.17 -5.94
N THR A 177 3.86 -4.13 -7.28
CA THR A 177 3.65 -5.33 -8.10
C THR A 177 4.61 -6.45 -7.69
N VAL A 178 5.91 -6.14 -7.57
CA VAL A 178 6.92 -7.10 -7.11
C VAL A 178 6.65 -7.53 -5.67
N GLY A 179 6.35 -6.57 -4.78
CA GLY A 179 6.07 -6.85 -3.38
C GLY A 179 4.84 -7.74 -3.19
N ASN A 180 3.75 -7.45 -3.89
CA ASN A 180 2.52 -8.23 -3.81
C ASN A 180 2.67 -9.64 -4.40
N ALA A 181 3.40 -9.77 -5.52
CA ALA A 181 3.72 -11.07 -6.08
C ALA A 181 4.60 -11.90 -5.11
N THR A 182 5.59 -11.27 -4.48
CA THR A 182 6.48 -11.95 -3.50
C THR A 182 5.72 -12.38 -2.25
N LYS A 183 4.85 -11.53 -1.69
CA LYS A 183 4.13 -11.84 -0.43
C LYS A 183 2.90 -12.74 -0.64
N ALA A 184 2.40 -12.90 -1.86
CA ALA A 184 1.21 -13.70 -2.12
C ALA A 184 1.39 -15.16 -1.68
N VAL A 185 2.55 -15.76 -1.96
CA VAL A 185 2.85 -17.13 -1.56
C VAL A 185 2.84 -17.28 -0.02
N PRO A 186 3.62 -16.49 0.76
CA PRO A 186 3.51 -16.49 2.21
C PRO A 186 2.08 -16.35 2.74
N TRP A 187 1.31 -15.42 2.20
CA TRP A 187 -0.07 -15.21 2.64
C TRP A 187 -0.99 -16.41 2.36
N LEU A 188 -0.88 -17.04 1.19
CA LEU A 188 -1.65 -18.24 0.86
C LEU A 188 -1.26 -19.45 1.71
N LEU A 189 -0.02 -19.51 2.22
CA LEU A 189 0.42 -20.53 3.17
C LEU A 189 -0.12 -20.27 4.60
N LEU A 190 -0.24 -19.00 4.99
CA LEU A 190 -0.75 -18.59 6.31
C LEU A 190 -2.27 -18.69 6.39
N VAL A 191 -2.97 -18.36 5.32
CA VAL A 191 -4.43 -18.29 5.25
C VAL A 191 -4.92 -19.18 4.11
N LYS A 192 -5.71 -20.20 4.46
CA LYS A 192 -6.38 -21.06 3.45
C LYS A 192 -7.78 -20.48 3.18
N PRO A 193 -8.00 -19.76 2.06
CA PRO A 193 -9.30 -19.18 1.77
C PRO A 193 -10.37 -20.26 1.62
N THR A 194 -11.55 -20.04 2.22
CA THR A 194 -12.73 -20.91 2.05
C THR A 194 -13.43 -20.65 0.71
N GLY A 195 -14.37 -21.53 0.32
CA GLY A 195 -15.14 -21.36 -0.91
C GLY A 195 -15.84 -20.00 -1.02
N ASN A 196 -16.41 -19.50 0.09
CA ASN A 196 -17.05 -18.17 0.13
C ASN A 196 -16.08 -17.03 -0.13
N VAL A 197 -14.83 -17.15 0.34
CA VAL A 197 -13.78 -16.14 0.09
C VAL A 197 -13.40 -16.14 -1.40
N TRP A 198 -13.29 -17.31 -2.03
CA TRP A 198 -13.02 -17.39 -3.47
C TRP A 198 -14.16 -16.80 -4.33
N THR A 199 -15.41 -17.05 -3.94
CA THR A 199 -16.57 -16.43 -4.61
C THR A 199 -16.54 -14.91 -4.49
N LEU A 200 -16.24 -14.39 -3.28
CA LEU A 200 -16.16 -12.96 -3.05
C LEU A 200 -14.99 -12.32 -3.83
N MET A 201 -13.84 -13.00 -3.91
CA MET A 201 -12.72 -12.56 -4.76
C MET A 201 -13.15 -12.45 -6.23
N ALA A 202 -13.82 -13.47 -6.77
CA ALA A 202 -14.28 -13.50 -8.16
C ALA A 202 -15.23 -12.32 -8.47
N LEU A 203 -16.13 -12.01 -7.55
CA LEU A 203 -17.02 -10.84 -7.68
C LEU A 203 -16.23 -9.52 -7.63
N CYS A 204 -15.26 -9.42 -6.73
CA CYS A 204 -14.45 -8.22 -6.58
C CYS A 204 -13.49 -7.95 -7.75
N VAL A 205 -13.14 -8.97 -8.56
CA VAL A 205 -12.36 -8.77 -9.80
C VAL A 205 -13.02 -7.76 -10.74
N LEU A 206 -14.35 -7.69 -10.76
CA LEU A 206 -15.12 -6.76 -11.60
C LEU A 206 -14.86 -5.28 -11.21
N ALA A 207 -14.49 -5.00 -9.96
CA ALA A 207 -14.15 -3.65 -9.51
C ALA A 207 -12.80 -3.15 -10.02
N ILE A 208 -11.89 -4.07 -10.42
CA ILE A 208 -10.50 -3.73 -10.76
C ILE A 208 -10.42 -2.77 -11.94
N PRO A 209 -10.98 -3.07 -13.11
CA PRO A 209 -10.87 -2.18 -14.27
C PRO A 209 -11.42 -0.79 -14.00
N ALA A 210 -12.60 -0.71 -13.41
CA ALA A 210 -13.27 0.55 -13.14
C ALA A 210 -12.53 1.38 -12.09
N GLY A 211 -12.08 0.77 -11.00
CA GLY A 211 -11.35 1.45 -9.93
C GLY A 211 -10.00 1.99 -10.42
N VAL A 212 -9.18 1.15 -11.06
CA VAL A 212 -7.88 1.57 -11.57
C VAL A 212 -8.02 2.66 -12.63
N TRP A 213 -8.95 2.51 -13.57
CA TRP A 213 -9.21 3.51 -14.59
C TRP A 213 -9.64 4.85 -13.99
N ALA A 214 -10.59 4.84 -13.04
CA ALA A 214 -11.06 6.06 -12.38
C ALA A 214 -9.92 6.76 -11.63
N GLY A 215 -9.07 6.01 -10.92
CA GLY A 215 -7.90 6.56 -10.24
C GLY A 215 -6.89 7.16 -11.21
N TRP A 216 -6.58 6.48 -12.31
CA TRP A 216 -5.68 6.97 -13.33
C TRP A 216 -6.23 8.25 -14.01
N ARG A 217 -7.53 8.32 -14.25
CA ARG A 217 -8.18 9.54 -14.76
C ARG A 217 -8.03 10.71 -13.80
N LEU A 218 -8.23 10.48 -12.50
CA LEU A 218 -7.98 11.51 -11.49
C LEU A 218 -6.51 11.97 -11.52
N HIS A 219 -5.56 11.04 -11.57
CA HIS A 219 -4.13 11.36 -11.68
C HIS A 219 -3.83 12.28 -12.86
N GLY A 220 -4.44 12.01 -14.03
CA GLY A 220 -4.28 12.82 -15.22
C GLY A 220 -4.82 14.25 -15.09
N SER A 221 -5.87 14.46 -14.27
CA SER A 221 -6.51 15.76 -14.05
C SER A 221 -5.80 16.64 -13.02
N LEU A 222 -4.91 16.08 -12.20
CA LEU A 222 -4.19 16.78 -11.14
C LEU A 222 -2.79 17.20 -11.59
N ASP A 223 -2.33 18.36 -11.12
CA ASP A 223 -0.96 18.80 -11.32
C ASP A 223 0.01 18.13 -10.33
N GLN A 224 1.32 18.33 -10.55
CA GLN A 224 2.41 17.79 -9.72
C GLN A 224 2.23 18.17 -8.24
N ARG A 225 1.92 19.43 -7.97
CA ARG A 225 1.80 19.96 -6.61
C ARG A 225 0.58 19.38 -5.88
N GLN A 226 -0.54 19.21 -6.59
CA GLN A 226 -1.75 18.59 -6.06
C GLN A 226 -1.51 17.12 -5.72
N ILE A 227 -0.88 16.34 -6.60
CA ILE A 227 -0.54 14.93 -6.34
C ILE A 227 0.32 14.81 -5.09
N TYR A 228 1.37 15.63 -4.97
CA TYR A 228 2.27 15.59 -3.80
C TYR A 228 1.54 15.96 -2.50
N ARG A 229 0.71 17.01 -2.52
CA ARG A 229 -0.10 17.40 -1.35
C ARG A 229 -1.06 16.28 -0.94
N LEU A 230 -1.72 15.64 -1.90
CA LEU A 230 -2.57 14.49 -1.65
C LEU A 230 -1.78 13.31 -1.06
N CYS A 231 -0.59 13.00 -1.60
CA CYS A 231 0.27 11.96 -1.04
C CYS A 231 0.62 12.22 0.43
N TYR A 232 1.01 13.46 0.79
CA TYR A 232 1.29 13.82 2.19
C TYR A 232 0.02 13.77 3.05
N GLY A 233 -1.12 14.23 2.54
CA GLY A 233 -2.41 14.10 3.23
C GLY A 233 -2.80 12.64 3.49
N LEU A 234 -2.60 11.77 2.49
CA LEU A 234 -2.86 10.33 2.64
C LEU A 234 -1.87 9.66 3.60
N LEU A 235 -0.64 10.16 3.71
CA LEU A 235 0.29 9.70 4.76
C LEU A 235 -0.24 10.00 6.16
N VAL A 236 -0.82 11.19 6.38
CA VAL A 236 -1.47 11.53 7.66
C VAL A 236 -2.63 10.57 7.94
N VAL A 237 -3.55 10.39 6.97
CA VAL A 237 -4.68 9.48 7.13
C VAL A 237 -4.21 8.06 7.43
N THR A 238 -3.19 7.58 6.71
CA THR A 238 -2.60 6.26 6.94
C THR A 238 -1.99 6.15 8.33
N ALA A 239 -1.26 7.17 8.77
CA ALA A 239 -0.62 7.18 10.09
C ALA A 239 -1.65 7.21 11.23
N LEU A 240 -2.71 8.02 11.10
CA LEU A 240 -3.81 8.04 12.08
C LEU A 240 -4.54 6.70 12.15
N LYS A 241 -4.75 6.06 10.99
CA LYS A 241 -5.34 4.72 10.92
C LYS A 241 -4.45 3.68 11.61
N LEU A 242 -3.15 3.69 11.35
CA LEU A 242 -2.20 2.79 12.01
C LEU A 242 -2.13 3.01 13.52
N LEU A 243 -2.16 4.28 13.95
CA LEU A 243 -2.18 4.63 15.37
C LEU A 243 -3.46 4.10 16.04
N TRP A 244 -4.61 4.30 15.40
CA TRP A 244 -5.88 3.77 15.88
C TRP A 244 -5.86 2.25 16.01
N ASP A 245 -5.40 1.53 14.98
CA ASP A 245 -5.32 0.07 15.00
C ASP A 245 -4.38 -0.46 16.10
N GLY A 246 -3.24 0.22 16.28
CA GLY A 246 -2.31 -0.12 17.33
C GLY A 246 -2.87 0.10 18.72
N VAL A 247 -3.45 1.28 18.98
CA VAL A 247 -3.95 1.66 20.33
C VAL A 247 -5.25 0.94 20.67
N SER A 248 -6.23 0.91 19.76
CA SER A 248 -7.53 0.27 20.02
C SER A 248 -7.39 -1.21 20.38
N GLY A 249 -6.39 -1.86 19.84
CA GLY A 249 -6.11 -3.26 20.16
C GLY A 249 -5.54 -3.51 21.58
N TYR A 250 -5.09 -2.46 22.30
CA TYR A 250 -4.70 -2.56 23.72
C TYR A 250 -5.84 -2.15 24.67
N LEU A 251 -6.92 -1.56 24.15
CA LEU A 251 -8.06 -1.10 24.95
C LEU A 251 -9.19 -2.15 25.06
N VAL A 252 -9.10 -3.20 24.26
CA VAL A 252 -10.01 -4.37 24.27
C VAL A 252 -9.26 -5.59 24.77
#